data_32f383a5f414808c67058c8b6cb123d8
#
_entry.id   32f383a5f414808c67058c8b6cb123d8
#
_cell.length_a   1.000
_cell.length_b   1.000
_cell.length_c   1.000
_cell.angle_alpha   90.00
_cell.angle_beta   90.00
_cell.angle_gamma   90.00
#
_symmetry.space_group_name_H-M   'P 1'
#
loop_
_entity.id
_entity.type
_entity.pdbx_description
1 polymer ?
#
loop_
_entity_poly.entity_id
_entity_poly.type
_entity_poly.pdbx_seq_one_letter_code
_entity_poly.pdbx_strand_id
1 'polypeptide(L)'
;MVSAYDELPRTPANFVALSPLRYLDRAAYIYPNQYAIIHGKRRITWREKYNRCRQFANQLQKLGIGKNDTVSVLLPNVPAMIEAHFAVPMAGAVLNTLNTRLDAKTLAFMLEHAESKVLLVDPEFTALATEALALVSQDIYVIDVADVEFEGEDQRIGQIEYEEWIAQGDANFEWHLPQDEWDAISLSYTSGTTGNPKGVVYHHRGAYINAASNIIACGMTPRATYLWTLPLFHCNGWCFAWTMAANGGTNVCLRKVDAELIFKLIAEHKVDYFCGAPIVLSMLINTPEEKKTKIDHRVEVMVAGAAPPAAIIEGMRNIGINVTHVYGLTETYGPSALCASQAGWSDLSIQEQAQLHSRQGVPYPLQDGMKVLDPDTMQEVPHDGQTMGEIMFRGNIVMKGYLKNPEATAEAFAGGWFHTGDLAVCQPDGYAKITDRSKDVIISGGENISSLEVEEVLYQHPAVLTAAVVAKPDPRWQEVPCAFIELKEGKKATEEEIMEFCREHLARFKVPKDVVITEIPKTSTGKLQKFVLREWAKERAQGEFS
;
A
#
# COMPACT_ATOMS: atom_id res chain seq x y z
N MET A 1 18.75 -9.74 44.88
CA MET A 1 19.23 -8.33 44.90
C MET A 1 18.80 -7.70 43.60
N VAL A 2 18.11 -6.58 43.66
CA VAL A 2 17.83 -5.76 42.48
C VAL A 2 19.16 -5.18 42.01
N SER A 3 19.43 -5.20 40.71
CA SER A 3 20.66 -4.63 40.15
C SER A 3 20.59 -3.09 40.24
N ALA A 4 21.74 -2.44 40.49
CA ALA A 4 21.79 -0.97 40.48
C ALA A 4 21.32 -0.36 39.15
N TYR A 5 21.38 -1.10 38.05
CA TYR A 5 20.81 -0.68 36.75
C TYR A 5 19.27 -0.68 36.74
N ASP A 6 18.64 -1.58 37.51
CA ASP A 6 17.18 -1.71 37.59
C ASP A 6 16.56 -0.68 38.55
N GLU A 7 17.40 0.01 39.37
CA GLU A 7 16.99 1.09 40.27
C GLU A 7 16.77 2.44 39.54
N LEU A 8 17.14 2.53 38.24
CA LEU A 8 17.00 3.74 37.44
C LEU A 8 15.59 3.83 36.86
N PRO A 9 14.69 4.71 37.36
CA PRO A 9 13.29 4.76 36.94
C PRO A 9 13.13 5.46 35.59
N ARG A 10 12.05 5.12 34.91
CA ARG A 10 11.53 5.95 33.81
C ARG A 10 10.95 7.25 34.38
N THR A 11 11.34 8.36 33.80
CA THR A 11 10.84 9.70 34.15
C THR A 11 10.42 10.45 32.89
N PRO A 12 9.66 11.55 32.95
CA PRO A 12 9.37 12.39 31.79
C PRO A 12 10.61 12.95 31.10
N ALA A 13 11.77 12.95 31.76
CA ALA A 13 13.03 13.41 31.17
C ALA A 13 13.68 12.37 30.26
N ASN A 14 13.46 11.08 30.48
CA ASN A 14 14.16 10.01 29.78
C ASN A 14 13.24 9.01 29.07
N PHE A 15 11.92 9.18 29.16
CA PHE A 15 10.94 8.34 28.49
C PHE A 15 9.73 9.16 28.00
N VAL A 16 9.44 9.05 26.71
CA VAL A 16 8.28 9.62 26.06
C VAL A 16 7.74 8.57 25.07
N ALA A 17 6.43 8.38 25.03
CA ALA A 17 5.80 7.46 24.09
C ALA A 17 6.12 7.83 22.63
N LEU A 18 6.49 6.84 21.83
CA LEU A 18 6.75 7.02 20.40
C LEU A 18 5.45 7.34 19.68
N SER A 19 5.43 8.46 18.97
CA SER A 19 4.30 8.87 18.15
C SER A 19 4.76 9.76 16.98
N PRO A 20 4.28 9.54 15.75
CA PRO A 20 4.62 10.36 14.60
C PRO A 20 4.11 11.82 14.73
N LEU A 21 3.25 12.12 15.70
CA LEU A 21 2.82 13.49 15.99
C LEU A 21 4.01 14.40 16.35
N ARG A 22 5.04 13.85 16.99
CA ARG A 22 6.29 14.58 17.27
C ARG A 22 7.01 15.06 16.02
N TYR A 23 6.87 14.34 14.92
CA TYR A 23 7.49 14.75 13.66
C TYR A 23 6.88 16.05 13.13
N LEU A 24 5.54 16.19 13.21
CA LEU A 24 4.86 17.42 12.80
C LEU A 24 5.21 18.61 13.69
N ASP A 25 5.19 18.42 15.00
CA ASP A 25 5.58 19.43 16.00
C ASP A 25 7.01 19.94 15.72
N ARG A 26 7.96 19.00 15.56
CA ARG A 26 9.36 19.31 15.23
C ARG A 26 9.49 20.03 13.89
N ALA A 27 8.81 19.56 12.83
CA ALA A 27 8.90 20.19 11.52
C ALA A 27 8.36 21.63 11.53
N ALA A 28 7.24 21.85 12.22
CA ALA A 28 6.66 23.20 12.38
C ALA A 28 7.56 24.13 13.19
N TYR A 29 8.29 23.60 14.17
CA TYR A 29 9.23 24.39 14.98
C TYR A 29 10.50 24.76 14.21
N ILE A 30 11.09 23.80 13.48
CA ILE A 30 12.39 24.01 12.80
C ILE A 30 12.22 24.69 11.43
N TYR A 31 11.16 24.32 10.68
CA TYR A 31 10.92 24.76 9.30
C TYR A 31 9.60 25.54 9.12
N PRO A 32 9.24 26.50 9.99
CA PRO A 32 7.90 27.09 10.04
C PRO A 32 7.42 27.68 8.72
N ASN A 33 8.33 28.24 7.94
CA ASN A 33 8.02 28.97 6.71
C ASN A 33 8.26 28.15 5.43
N GLN A 34 8.73 26.89 5.55
CA GLN A 34 8.86 26.00 4.39
C GLN A 34 7.52 25.35 4.06
N TYR A 35 7.31 25.07 2.78
CA TYR A 35 6.10 24.40 2.34
C TYR A 35 6.06 22.94 2.81
N ALA A 36 5.02 22.60 3.53
CA ALA A 36 4.69 21.25 3.94
C ALA A 36 3.84 20.55 2.88
N ILE A 37 2.94 21.31 2.21
CA ILE A 37 2.00 20.79 1.21
C ILE A 37 1.91 21.76 0.03
N ILE A 38 1.95 21.20 -1.17
CA ILE A 38 1.67 21.86 -2.44
C ILE A 38 0.49 21.12 -3.08
N HIS A 39 -0.57 21.85 -3.47
CA HIS A 39 -1.74 21.31 -4.14
C HIS A 39 -2.26 22.33 -5.15
N GLY A 40 -2.11 22.05 -6.44
CA GLY A 40 -2.36 23.04 -7.48
C GLY A 40 -1.61 24.34 -7.20
N LYS A 41 -2.35 25.43 -7.04
CA LYS A 41 -1.79 26.75 -6.65
C LYS A 41 -1.67 26.95 -5.13
N ARG A 42 -2.30 26.07 -4.33
CA ARG A 42 -2.29 26.17 -2.88
C ARG A 42 -0.92 25.77 -2.33
N ARG A 43 -0.43 26.56 -1.39
CA ARG A 43 0.82 26.33 -0.66
C ARG A 43 0.53 26.45 0.82
N ILE A 44 0.88 25.40 1.58
CA ILE A 44 0.69 25.36 3.05
C ILE A 44 2.05 25.16 3.68
N THR A 45 2.47 26.07 4.54
CA THR A 45 3.72 25.96 5.30
C THR A 45 3.59 24.96 6.44
N TRP A 46 4.74 24.54 7.03
CA TRP A 46 4.74 23.66 8.19
C TRP A 46 4.02 24.27 9.40
N ARG A 47 4.15 25.58 9.62
CA ARG A 47 3.42 26.30 10.67
C ARG A 47 1.91 26.30 10.42
N GLU A 48 1.50 26.61 9.21
CA GLU A 48 0.09 26.59 8.83
C GLU A 48 -0.50 25.18 8.96
N LYS A 49 0.18 24.15 8.43
CA LYS A 49 -0.23 22.75 8.58
C LYS A 49 -0.41 22.37 10.05
N TYR A 50 0.56 22.71 10.90
CA TYR A 50 0.48 22.43 12.33
C TYR A 50 -0.73 23.10 13.00
N ASN A 51 -0.95 24.39 12.71
CA ASN A 51 -2.10 25.13 13.25
C ASN A 51 -3.42 24.54 12.76
N ARG A 52 -3.53 24.20 11.49
CA ARG A 52 -4.71 23.56 10.88
C ARG A 52 -5.00 22.20 11.50
N CYS A 53 -3.97 21.37 11.72
CA CYS A 53 -4.13 20.09 12.42
C CYS A 53 -4.64 20.27 13.86
N ARG A 54 -4.16 21.30 14.58
CA ARG A 54 -4.63 21.64 15.94
C ARG A 54 -6.08 22.12 15.92
N GLN A 55 -6.46 22.97 14.97
CA GLN A 55 -7.82 23.42 14.76
C GLN A 55 -8.76 22.25 14.47
N PHE A 56 -8.35 21.35 13.56
CA PHE A 56 -9.10 20.14 13.25
C PHE A 56 -9.28 19.26 14.50
N ALA A 57 -8.21 18.95 15.23
CA ALA A 57 -8.26 18.16 16.46
C ALA A 57 -9.18 18.80 17.52
N ASN A 58 -9.12 20.13 17.68
CA ASN A 58 -10.01 20.87 18.58
C ASN A 58 -11.49 20.73 18.18
N GLN A 59 -11.78 20.80 16.89
CA GLN A 59 -13.15 20.61 16.41
C GLN A 59 -13.65 19.19 16.61
N LEU A 60 -12.80 18.17 16.42
CA LEU A 60 -13.15 16.79 16.78
C LEU A 60 -13.48 16.67 18.27
N GLN A 61 -12.68 17.28 19.14
CA GLN A 61 -12.93 17.27 20.57
C GLN A 61 -14.26 17.96 20.95
N LYS A 62 -14.62 19.07 20.27
CA LYS A 62 -15.91 19.74 20.46
C LYS A 62 -17.11 18.86 20.06
N LEU A 63 -16.92 17.94 19.10
CA LEU A 63 -17.89 16.91 18.75
C LEU A 63 -17.89 15.71 19.72
N GLY A 64 -17.07 15.75 20.77
CA GLY A 64 -16.94 14.65 21.73
C GLY A 64 -16.08 13.48 21.23
N ILE A 65 -15.33 13.67 20.16
CA ILE A 65 -14.44 12.64 19.60
C ILE A 65 -13.14 12.60 20.42
N GLY A 66 -12.75 11.40 20.83
CA GLY A 66 -11.56 11.17 21.64
C GLY A 66 -10.97 9.78 21.46
N LYS A 67 -10.35 9.25 22.53
CA LYS A 67 -9.63 7.98 22.51
C LYS A 67 -10.48 6.82 21.97
N ASN A 68 -9.94 6.12 20.97
CA ASN A 68 -10.56 4.97 20.30
C ASN A 68 -11.83 5.27 19.47
N ASP A 69 -12.23 6.54 19.35
CA ASP A 69 -13.27 6.90 18.39
C ASP A 69 -12.73 6.89 16.97
N THR A 70 -13.53 6.47 16.01
CA THR A 70 -13.10 6.41 14.62
C THR A 70 -13.58 7.63 13.83
N VAL A 71 -12.64 8.26 13.13
CA VAL A 71 -12.88 9.28 12.12
C VAL A 71 -12.53 8.72 10.75
N SER A 72 -13.54 8.58 9.90
CA SER A 72 -13.38 8.07 8.54
C SER A 72 -13.16 9.19 7.53
N VAL A 73 -12.38 8.94 6.50
CA VAL A 73 -12.13 9.89 5.42
C VAL A 73 -12.26 9.20 4.06
N LEU A 74 -13.09 9.75 3.18
CA LEU A 74 -13.30 9.33 1.80
C LEU A 74 -12.79 10.44 0.88
N LEU A 75 -11.47 10.53 0.76
CA LEU A 75 -10.76 11.63 0.12
C LEU A 75 -9.72 11.11 -0.88
N PRO A 76 -9.47 11.82 -1.98
CA PRO A 76 -8.29 11.60 -2.81
C PRO A 76 -7.03 12.14 -2.12
N ASN A 77 -5.91 12.19 -2.84
CA ASN A 77 -4.65 12.75 -2.30
C ASN A 77 -4.70 14.28 -2.26
N VAL A 78 -5.38 14.85 -1.28
CA VAL A 78 -5.58 16.29 -1.07
C VAL A 78 -5.05 16.73 0.30
N PRO A 79 -4.88 18.05 0.54
CA PRO A 79 -4.35 18.55 1.81
C PRO A 79 -5.08 18.04 3.05
N ALA A 80 -6.42 18.01 3.04
CA ALA A 80 -7.23 17.53 4.16
C ALA A 80 -6.93 16.07 4.53
N MET A 81 -6.64 15.21 3.54
CA MET A 81 -6.24 13.82 3.76
C MET A 81 -4.91 13.73 4.52
N ILE A 82 -3.92 14.56 4.14
CA ILE A 82 -2.62 14.63 4.83
C ILE A 82 -2.80 15.22 6.24
N GLU A 83 -3.63 16.22 6.41
CA GLU A 83 -3.93 16.84 7.71
C GLU A 83 -4.63 15.85 8.66
N ALA A 84 -5.54 15.02 8.15
CA ALA A 84 -6.24 14.00 8.93
C ALA A 84 -5.28 12.99 9.57
N HIS A 85 -4.16 12.63 8.90
CA HIS A 85 -3.14 11.72 9.46
C HIS A 85 -2.50 12.23 10.76
N PHE A 86 -2.61 13.51 11.03
CA PHE A 86 -2.09 14.13 12.27
C PHE A 86 -3.21 14.60 13.19
N ALA A 87 -4.22 15.27 12.64
CA ALA A 87 -5.27 15.89 13.42
C ALA A 87 -6.15 14.86 14.16
N VAL A 88 -6.50 13.76 13.50
CA VAL A 88 -7.28 12.69 14.12
C VAL A 88 -6.55 12.07 15.30
N PRO A 89 -5.29 11.62 15.18
CA PRO A 89 -4.54 11.13 16.33
C PRO A 89 -4.21 12.21 17.38
N MET A 90 -4.13 13.50 17.01
CA MET A 90 -4.02 14.60 17.99
C MET A 90 -5.24 14.71 18.90
N ALA A 91 -6.42 14.38 18.41
CA ALA A 91 -7.64 14.27 19.22
C ALA A 91 -7.69 12.97 20.04
N GLY A 92 -6.71 12.07 19.88
CA GLY A 92 -6.69 10.73 20.48
C GLY A 92 -7.50 9.68 19.70
N ALA A 93 -8.10 10.07 18.58
CA ALA A 93 -8.97 9.23 17.77
C ALA A 93 -8.18 8.38 16.75
N VAL A 94 -8.87 7.45 16.12
CA VAL A 94 -8.32 6.51 15.13
C VAL A 94 -8.72 6.94 13.73
N LEU A 95 -7.75 7.19 12.86
CA LEU A 95 -8.00 7.55 11.46
C LEU A 95 -8.35 6.31 10.65
N ASN A 96 -9.51 6.30 9.99
CA ASN A 96 -9.91 5.27 9.04
C ASN A 96 -9.93 5.84 7.62
N THR A 97 -8.98 5.43 6.80
CA THR A 97 -8.89 5.87 5.40
C THR A 97 -9.63 4.90 4.49
N LEU A 98 -10.72 5.38 3.88
CA LEU A 98 -11.56 4.59 3.02
C LEU A 98 -11.04 4.56 1.58
N ASN A 99 -11.11 3.39 0.97
CA ASN A 99 -10.76 3.23 -0.43
C ASN A 99 -11.85 3.83 -1.33
N THR A 100 -11.52 4.89 -2.04
CA THR A 100 -12.41 5.69 -2.89
C THR A 100 -12.97 4.96 -4.12
N ARG A 101 -12.55 3.73 -4.37
CA ARG A 101 -12.92 2.93 -5.55
C ARG A 101 -13.76 1.72 -5.21
N LEU A 102 -14.24 1.62 -3.96
CA LEU A 102 -15.13 0.56 -3.51
C LEU A 102 -16.59 0.93 -3.80
N ASP A 103 -17.46 -0.06 -3.77
CA ASP A 103 -18.90 0.13 -3.86
C ASP A 103 -19.51 0.59 -2.52
N ALA A 104 -20.72 1.14 -2.59
CA ALA A 104 -21.43 1.70 -1.44
C ALA A 104 -21.68 0.68 -0.31
N LYS A 105 -21.90 -0.59 -0.67
CA LYS A 105 -22.18 -1.66 0.29
C LYS A 105 -20.94 -2.00 1.14
N THR A 106 -19.80 -2.06 0.46
CA THR A 106 -18.50 -2.29 1.11
C THR A 106 -18.11 -1.11 2.01
N LEU A 107 -18.34 0.12 1.55
CA LEU A 107 -18.10 1.33 2.36
C LEU A 107 -19.03 1.38 3.58
N ALA A 108 -20.32 1.07 3.43
CA ALA A 108 -21.27 1.00 4.55
C ALA A 108 -20.80 -0.03 5.59
N PHE A 109 -20.39 -1.22 5.15
CA PHE A 109 -19.79 -2.21 6.05
C PHE A 109 -18.59 -1.66 6.81
N MET A 110 -17.66 -0.97 6.13
CA MET A 110 -16.47 -0.40 6.78
C MET A 110 -16.84 0.68 7.81
N LEU A 111 -17.80 1.54 7.48
CA LEU A 111 -18.28 2.59 8.37
C LEU A 111 -18.91 2.01 9.64
N GLU A 112 -19.80 1.02 9.51
CA GLU A 112 -20.45 0.35 10.64
C GLU A 112 -19.46 -0.48 11.46
N HIS A 113 -18.62 -1.28 10.80
CA HIS A 113 -17.64 -2.14 11.47
C HIS A 113 -16.62 -1.32 12.27
N ALA A 114 -16.19 -0.17 11.73
CA ALA A 114 -15.29 0.77 12.39
C ALA A 114 -15.99 1.64 13.46
N GLU A 115 -17.31 1.62 13.57
CA GLU A 115 -18.09 2.51 14.43
C GLU A 115 -17.75 3.99 14.19
N SER A 116 -17.70 4.36 12.90
CA SER A 116 -17.29 5.69 12.46
C SER A 116 -18.25 6.76 12.99
N LYS A 117 -17.73 7.76 13.70
CA LYS A 117 -18.52 8.87 14.24
C LYS A 117 -18.52 10.11 13.36
N VAL A 118 -17.43 10.29 12.59
CA VAL A 118 -17.25 11.41 11.66
C VAL A 118 -16.80 10.84 10.32
N LEU A 119 -17.31 11.44 9.23
CA LEU A 119 -16.90 11.13 7.86
C LEU A 119 -16.56 12.43 7.13
N LEU A 120 -15.33 12.55 6.64
CA LEU A 120 -14.93 13.59 5.69
C LEU A 120 -15.14 13.07 4.27
N VAL A 121 -15.80 13.83 3.40
CA VAL A 121 -16.14 13.42 2.03
C VAL A 121 -15.70 14.48 1.04
N ASP A 122 -14.98 14.07 -0.01
CA ASP A 122 -14.68 14.91 -1.16
C ASP A 122 -15.87 14.90 -2.14
N PRO A 123 -16.19 16.02 -2.82
CA PRO A 123 -17.33 16.12 -3.74
C PRO A 123 -17.31 15.10 -4.88
N GLU A 124 -16.15 14.61 -5.29
CA GLU A 124 -16.03 13.52 -6.26
C GLU A 124 -16.74 12.23 -5.82
N PHE A 125 -16.86 12.00 -4.51
CA PHE A 125 -17.42 10.78 -3.92
C PHE A 125 -18.76 10.99 -3.23
N THR A 126 -19.41 12.14 -3.38
CA THR A 126 -20.68 12.48 -2.73
C THR A 126 -21.79 11.47 -3.03
N ALA A 127 -21.96 11.08 -4.29
CA ALA A 127 -22.97 10.09 -4.69
C ALA A 127 -22.72 8.74 -4.00
N LEU A 128 -21.49 8.26 -4.03
CA LEU A 128 -21.06 7.01 -3.41
C LEU A 128 -21.25 7.05 -1.87
N ALA A 129 -20.87 8.16 -1.24
CA ALA A 129 -21.04 8.36 0.20
C ALA A 129 -22.52 8.40 0.60
N THR A 130 -23.38 9.05 -0.20
CA THR A 130 -24.84 9.11 0.02
C THR A 130 -25.45 7.71 -0.01
N GLU A 131 -25.10 6.89 -1.01
CA GLU A 131 -25.57 5.52 -1.11
C GLU A 131 -25.07 4.67 0.08
N ALA A 132 -23.80 4.82 0.48
CA ALA A 132 -23.24 4.09 1.60
C ALA A 132 -23.91 4.49 2.93
N LEU A 133 -24.08 5.79 3.18
CA LEU A 133 -24.72 6.31 4.40
C LEU A 133 -26.19 5.87 4.52
N ALA A 134 -26.90 5.69 3.41
CA ALA A 134 -28.26 5.16 3.41
C ALA A 134 -28.35 3.68 3.89
N LEU A 135 -27.26 2.96 3.89
CA LEU A 135 -27.15 1.57 4.34
C LEU A 135 -26.64 1.45 5.78
N VAL A 136 -26.14 2.54 6.36
CA VAL A 136 -25.56 2.56 7.72
C VAL A 136 -26.65 2.84 8.74
N SER A 137 -26.64 2.13 9.87
CA SER A 137 -27.64 2.26 10.93
C SER A 137 -27.32 3.34 11.98
N GLN A 138 -26.06 3.73 12.09
CA GLN A 138 -25.57 4.71 13.06
C GLN A 138 -25.56 6.14 12.49
N ASP A 139 -25.71 7.14 13.34
CA ASP A 139 -25.53 8.54 12.94
C ASP A 139 -24.05 8.87 12.77
N ILE A 140 -23.70 9.41 11.62
CA ILE A 140 -22.34 9.85 11.30
C ILE A 140 -22.37 11.35 10.99
N TYR A 141 -21.50 12.13 11.66
CA TYR A 141 -21.33 13.55 11.36
C TYR A 141 -20.51 13.71 10.08
N VAL A 142 -21.10 14.26 9.04
CA VAL A 142 -20.46 14.37 7.72
C VAL A 142 -19.91 15.78 7.51
N ILE A 143 -18.69 15.87 7.00
CA ILE A 143 -17.98 17.11 6.67
C ILE A 143 -17.60 17.05 5.19
N ASP A 144 -18.05 18.02 4.41
CA ASP A 144 -17.67 18.12 3.00
C ASP A 144 -16.29 18.77 2.86
N VAL A 145 -15.44 18.22 1.98
CA VAL A 145 -14.08 18.73 1.75
C VAL A 145 -14.01 19.29 0.33
N ALA A 146 -14.38 20.56 0.16
CA ALA A 146 -14.28 21.23 -1.14
C ALA A 146 -12.82 21.31 -1.62
N ASP A 147 -12.60 21.09 -2.91
CA ASP A 147 -11.29 21.18 -3.52
C ASP A 147 -11.33 21.97 -4.83
N VAL A 148 -10.53 23.03 -4.90
CA VAL A 148 -10.45 23.91 -6.07
C VAL A 148 -9.85 23.25 -7.32
N GLU A 149 -9.16 22.12 -7.17
CA GLU A 149 -8.62 21.32 -8.26
C GLU A 149 -9.63 20.25 -8.77
N PHE A 150 -10.83 20.18 -8.18
CA PHE A 150 -11.91 19.33 -8.66
C PHE A 150 -12.72 20.06 -9.72
N GLU A 151 -12.79 19.50 -10.93
CA GLU A 151 -13.49 20.09 -12.06
C GLU A 151 -14.98 19.71 -12.16
N GLY A 152 -15.47 18.84 -11.24
CA GLY A 152 -16.85 18.38 -11.21
C GLY A 152 -17.78 19.31 -10.44
N GLU A 153 -19.06 18.90 -10.27
CA GLU A 153 -20.04 19.62 -9.47
C GLU A 153 -19.73 19.48 -7.97
N ASP A 154 -19.66 20.60 -7.27
CA ASP A 154 -19.48 20.65 -5.80
C ASP A 154 -20.81 20.31 -5.11
N GLN A 155 -21.19 19.03 -5.15
CA GLN A 155 -22.35 18.52 -4.42
C GLN A 155 -21.97 18.24 -2.97
N ARG A 156 -22.78 18.69 -2.03
CA ARG A 156 -22.54 18.60 -0.60
C ARG A 156 -23.63 17.81 0.11
N ILE A 157 -23.24 16.97 1.05
CA ILE A 157 -24.11 16.16 1.89
C ILE A 157 -23.84 16.36 3.38
N GLY A 158 -22.73 17.02 3.71
CA GLY A 158 -22.31 17.26 5.08
C GLY A 158 -23.04 18.39 5.78
N GLN A 159 -22.89 18.42 7.09
CA GLN A 159 -23.41 19.48 7.93
C GLN A 159 -22.64 20.79 7.80
N ILE A 160 -21.38 20.71 7.36
CA ILE A 160 -20.47 21.86 7.22
C ILE A 160 -19.35 21.56 6.21
N GLU A 161 -18.77 22.60 5.62
CA GLU A 161 -17.60 22.52 4.80
C GLU A 161 -16.31 22.55 5.65
N TYR A 162 -15.28 21.81 5.22
CA TYR A 162 -14.05 21.56 5.98
C TYR A 162 -13.28 22.83 6.35
N GLU A 163 -13.06 23.76 5.41
CA GLU A 163 -12.31 25.01 5.70
C GLU A 163 -13.09 25.90 6.67
N GLU A 164 -14.42 25.99 6.52
CA GLU A 164 -15.27 26.69 7.46
C GLU A 164 -15.24 26.03 8.85
N TRP A 165 -15.27 24.69 8.88
CA TRP A 165 -15.29 23.93 10.12
C TRP A 165 -13.99 24.08 10.90
N ILE A 166 -12.81 23.89 10.26
CA ILE A 166 -11.53 24.02 10.95
C ILE A 166 -11.25 25.48 11.37
N ALA A 167 -11.72 26.48 10.60
CA ALA A 167 -11.56 27.90 10.97
C ALA A 167 -12.21 28.27 12.31
N GLN A 168 -13.21 27.51 12.76
CA GLN A 168 -13.85 27.66 14.08
C GLN A 168 -13.05 26.98 15.21
N GLY A 169 -11.98 26.26 14.88
CA GLY A 169 -11.10 25.59 15.82
C GLY A 169 -10.04 26.50 16.40
N ASP A 170 -9.52 26.11 17.57
CA ASP A 170 -8.42 26.84 18.21
C ASP A 170 -7.06 26.39 17.65
N ALA A 171 -6.35 27.29 16.99
CA ALA A 171 -4.99 27.06 16.51
C ALA A 171 -3.95 26.88 17.65
N ASN A 172 -4.31 27.21 18.90
CA ASN A 172 -3.49 26.99 20.08
C ASN A 172 -3.94 25.78 20.90
N PHE A 173 -4.83 24.95 20.35
CA PHE A 173 -5.28 23.72 21.01
C PHE A 173 -4.11 22.89 21.54
N GLU A 174 -4.13 22.60 22.83
CA GLU A 174 -3.12 21.75 23.49
C GLU A 174 -3.50 20.30 23.29
N TRP A 175 -2.62 19.58 22.60
CA TRP A 175 -2.76 18.15 22.38
C TRP A 175 -1.70 17.37 23.17
N HIS A 176 -1.99 16.11 23.46
CA HIS A 176 -1.10 15.25 24.23
C HIS A 176 -0.67 14.03 23.42
N LEU A 177 0.52 13.54 23.69
CA LEU A 177 0.96 12.25 23.18
C LEU A 177 0.08 11.13 23.77
N PRO A 178 -0.03 9.97 23.09
CA PRO A 178 -0.72 8.83 23.67
C PRO A 178 -0.06 8.44 25.00
N GLN A 179 -0.86 7.96 25.95
CA GLN A 179 -0.33 7.44 27.20
C GLN A 179 0.49 6.18 27.00
N ASP A 180 0.08 5.37 26.04
CA ASP A 180 0.76 4.17 25.60
C ASP A 180 1.02 4.26 24.08
N GLU A 181 2.25 4.03 23.65
CA GLU A 181 2.61 3.98 22.23
C GLU A 181 1.97 2.79 21.48
N TRP A 182 1.35 1.85 22.21
CA TRP A 182 0.52 0.76 21.71
C TRP A 182 -0.92 1.20 21.40
N ASP A 183 -1.33 2.42 21.78
CA ASP A 183 -2.65 2.95 21.44
C ASP A 183 -2.83 2.97 19.91
N ALA A 184 -4.07 2.75 19.45
CA ALA A 184 -4.40 2.76 18.02
C ALA A 184 -4.25 4.16 17.44
N ILE A 185 -3.61 4.27 16.27
CA ILE A 185 -3.43 5.53 15.54
C ILE A 185 -4.29 5.57 14.28
N SER A 186 -4.37 4.45 13.58
CA SER A 186 -5.15 4.37 12.35
C SER A 186 -5.63 2.95 12.07
N LEU A 187 -6.59 2.88 11.16
CA LEU A 187 -7.26 1.69 10.66
C LEU A 187 -7.16 1.68 9.14
N SER A 188 -6.81 0.54 8.57
CA SER A 188 -6.75 0.33 7.13
C SER A 188 -7.41 -1.00 6.79
N TYR A 189 -8.34 -1.00 5.83
CA TYR A 189 -9.03 -2.23 5.45
C TYR A 189 -8.30 -2.95 4.32
N THR A 190 -8.18 -4.28 4.46
CA THR A 190 -7.69 -5.13 3.37
C THR A 190 -8.77 -5.28 2.29
N SER A 191 -8.36 -5.52 1.06
CA SER A 191 -9.27 -5.73 -0.08
C SER A 191 -9.96 -7.11 -0.09
N GLY A 192 -10.15 -7.74 1.08
CA GLY A 192 -10.77 -9.05 1.28
C GLY A 192 -10.92 -9.94 0.04
N THR A 193 -10.18 -11.03 -0.03
CA THR A 193 -10.26 -11.96 -1.17
C THR A 193 -11.24 -13.11 -0.93
N THR A 194 -11.85 -13.20 0.28
CA THR A 194 -12.67 -14.33 0.72
C THR A 194 -13.81 -13.94 1.66
N GLY A 195 -14.29 -12.69 1.60
CA GLY A 195 -15.36 -12.21 2.48
C GLY A 195 -15.29 -10.70 2.73
N ASN A 196 -15.88 -10.25 3.82
CA ASN A 196 -15.81 -8.84 4.22
C ASN A 196 -14.37 -8.41 4.47
N PRO A 197 -14.00 -7.16 4.11
CA PRO A 197 -12.67 -6.62 4.38
C PRO A 197 -12.29 -6.69 5.86
N LYS A 198 -11.05 -7.06 6.17
CA LYS A 198 -10.54 -7.05 7.54
C LYS A 198 -9.98 -5.67 7.88
N GLY A 199 -10.37 -5.12 9.03
CA GLY A 199 -9.83 -3.85 9.54
C GLY A 199 -8.50 -4.06 10.26
N VAL A 200 -7.41 -3.66 9.67
CA VAL A 200 -6.05 -3.73 10.23
C VAL A 200 -5.79 -2.53 11.10
N VAL A 201 -5.52 -2.74 12.38
CA VAL A 201 -5.29 -1.68 13.36
C VAL A 201 -3.79 -1.40 13.50
N TYR A 202 -3.41 -0.13 13.32
CA TYR A 202 -2.05 0.35 13.53
C TYR A 202 -1.90 1.01 14.90
N HIS A 203 -0.70 0.94 15.48
CA HIS A 203 -0.35 1.62 16.73
C HIS A 203 0.68 2.74 16.49
N HIS A 204 0.73 3.71 17.39
CA HIS A 204 1.62 4.88 17.29
C HIS A 204 3.09 4.49 17.13
N ARG A 205 3.56 3.45 17.88
CA ARG A 205 4.93 2.96 17.82
C ARG A 205 5.33 2.49 16.42
N GLY A 206 4.54 1.62 15.80
CA GLY A 206 4.81 1.09 14.45
C GLY A 206 4.81 2.19 13.40
N ALA A 207 3.85 3.11 13.46
CA ALA A 207 3.77 4.26 12.57
C ALA A 207 5.01 5.18 12.69
N TYR A 208 5.49 5.43 13.92
CA TYR A 208 6.70 6.20 14.18
C TYR A 208 7.94 5.54 13.58
N ILE A 209 8.12 4.24 13.87
CA ILE A 209 9.31 3.49 13.44
C ILE A 209 9.30 3.31 11.92
N ASN A 210 8.15 2.94 11.31
CA ASN A 210 8.09 2.77 9.86
C ASN A 210 8.31 4.10 9.11
N ALA A 211 7.79 5.21 9.62
CA ALA A 211 8.06 6.53 9.05
C ALA A 211 9.56 6.87 9.02
N ALA A 212 10.31 6.53 10.07
CA ALA A 212 11.76 6.69 10.12
C ALA A 212 12.47 5.68 9.19
N SER A 213 11.99 4.44 9.15
CA SER A 213 12.52 3.37 8.29
C SER A 213 12.46 3.75 6.81
N ASN A 214 11.37 4.39 6.36
CA ASN A 214 11.24 4.90 5.00
C ASN A 214 12.35 5.89 4.62
N ILE A 215 12.74 6.79 5.53
CA ILE A 215 13.84 7.76 5.28
C ILE A 215 15.14 7.02 5.00
N ILE A 216 15.44 5.99 5.80
CA ILE A 216 16.66 5.18 5.65
C ILE A 216 16.61 4.35 4.37
N ALA A 217 15.49 3.66 4.13
CA ALA A 217 15.30 2.78 2.97
C ALA A 217 15.37 3.53 1.63
N CYS A 218 14.78 4.74 1.57
CA CYS A 218 14.84 5.60 0.39
C CYS A 218 16.19 6.34 0.26
N GLY A 219 17.03 6.36 1.30
CA GLY A 219 18.17 7.26 1.34
C GLY A 219 17.76 8.74 1.22
N MET A 220 16.66 9.13 1.88
CA MET A 220 16.06 10.45 1.70
C MET A 220 16.99 11.58 2.14
N THR A 221 17.22 12.52 1.26
CA THR A 221 17.88 13.78 1.60
C THR A 221 16.99 14.61 2.54
N PRO A 222 17.56 15.43 3.43
CA PRO A 222 16.77 16.33 4.28
C PRO A 222 15.90 17.27 3.45
N ARG A 223 14.63 17.43 3.82
CA ARG A 223 13.65 18.31 3.17
C ARG A 223 13.32 17.90 1.73
N ALA A 224 13.34 16.61 1.45
CA ALA A 224 12.98 16.07 0.15
C ALA A 224 11.55 16.46 -0.27
N THR A 225 11.30 16.46 -1.57
CA THR A 225 9.97 16.65 -2.14
C THR A 225 9.40 15.31 -2.57
N TYR A 226 8.19 14.99 -2.11
CA TYR A 226 7.48 13.74 -2.39
C TYR A 226 6.19 13.99 -3.17
N LEU A 227 6.00 13.27 -4.28
CA LEU A 227 4.77 13.32 -5.08
C LEU A 227 3.84 12.15 -4.72
N TRP A 228 2.61 12.47 -4.41
CA TRP A 228 1.58 11.51 -4.00
C TRP A 228 0.91 10.80 -5.19
N THR A 229 1.64 9.95 -5.88
CA THR A 229 1.10 9.00 -6.87
C THR A 229 0.48 7.77 -6.19
N LEU A 230 1.01 7.37 -5.02
CA LEU A 230 0.43 6.36 -4.17
C LEU A 230 -0.86 6.89 -3.51
N PRO A 231 -2.00 6.15 -3.56
CA PRO A 231 -3.20 6.58 -2.83
C PRO A 231 -2.95 6.61 -1.31
N LEU A 232 -3.23 7.76 -0.67
CA LEU A 232 -3.09 7.95 0.78
C LEU A 232 -3.95 6.98 1.61
N PHE A 233 -5.07 6.51 1.06
CA PHE A 233 -5.92 5.55 1.76
C PHE A 233 -5.30 4.13 1.81
N HIS A 234 -4.42 3.79 0.89
CA HIS A 234 -3.84 2.44 0.81
C HIS A 234 -2.71 2.27 1.82
N CYS A 235 -2.87 1.31 2.75
CA CYS A 235 -1.98 1.10 3.90
C CYS A 235 -1.58 2.43 4.59
N ASN A 236 -2.55 3.33 4.75
CA ASN A 236 -2.39 4.73 5.17
C ASN A 236 -1.17 5.41 4.52
N GLY A 237 -1.12 5.33 3.19
CA GLY A 237 -0.07 5.92 2.36
C GLY A 237 1.34 5.44 2.70
N TRP A 238 1.49 4.16 3.10
CA TRP A 238 2.77 3.55 3.48
C TRP A 238 3.54 4.36 4.53
N CYS A 239 2.84 5.03 5.44
CA CYS A 239 3.41 5.93 6.44
C CYS A 239 4.09 7.19 5.88
N PHE A 240 4.07 7.46 4.55
CA PHE A 240 4.79 8.60 3.96
C PHE A 240 4.25 9.96 4.41
N ALA A 241 2.99 10.08 4.83
CA ALA A 241 2.49 11.31 5.44
C ALA A 241 3.30 11.68 6.71
N TRP A 242 3.64 10.69 7.52
CA TRP A 242 4.46 10.84 8.71
C TRP A 242 5.96 10.90 8.38
N THR A 243 6.42 10.14 7.38
CA THR A 243 7.80 10.18 6.85
C THR A 243 8.18 11.59 6.41
N MET A 244 7.31 12.27 5.66
CA MET A 244 7.59 13.62 5.17
C MET A 244 7.66 14.64 6.31
N ALA A 245 6.90 14.44 7.38
CA ALA A 245 7.04 15.27 8.60
C ALA A 245 8.37 15.00 9.32
N ALA A 246 8.79 13.73 9.43
CA ALA A 246 10.08 13.37 10.03
C ALA A 246 11.26 13.97 9.24
N ASN A 247 11.17 13.97 7.91
CA ASN A 247 12.15 14.52 6.98
C ASN A 247 12.14 16.06 6.94
N GLY A 248 11.01 16.71 7.31
CA GLY A 248 10.76 18.14 7.11
C GLY A 248 10.57 18.50 5.63
N GLY A 249 10.13 17.54 4.83
CA GLY A 249 10.02 17.64 3.38
C GLY A 249 8.69 18.24 2.91
N THR A 250 8.52 18.30 1.59
CA THR A 250 7.33 18.87 0.94
C THR A 250 6.49 17.77 0.32
N ASN A 251 5.19 17.75 0.62
CA ASN A 251 4.21 16.88 -0.02
C ASN A 251 3.60 17.58 -1.23
N VAL A 252 3.72 17.01 -2.42
CA VAL A 252 3.02 17.46 -3.62
C VAL A 252 1.81 16.55 -3.83
N CYS A 253 0.62 17.09 -3.67
CA CYS A 253 -0.63 16.35 -3.82
C CYS A 253 -0.96 16.12 -5.30
N LEU A 254 -1.54 14.96 -5.59
CA LEU A 254 -2.02 14.57 -6.91
C LEU A 254 -3.37 13.87 -6.76
N ARG A 255 -4.46 14.55 -7.10
CA ARG A 255 -5.82 14.01 -7.00
C ARG A 255 -6.00 12.74 -7.83
N LYS A 256 -5.52 12.79 -9.08
CA LYS A 256 -5.68 11.71 -10.05
C LYS A 256 -4.33 11.42 -10.70
N VAL A 257 -4.01 10.14 -10.79
CA VAL A 257 -2.79 9.70 -11.48
C VAL A 257 -2.94 9.94 -12.98
N ASP A 258 -2.13 10.86 -13.50
CA ASP A 258 -2.02 11.24 -14.91
C ASP A 258 -0.55 11.41 -15.26
N ALA A 259 -0.09 10.77 -16.34
CA ALA A 259 1.32 10.70 -16.66
C ALA A 259 1.92 12.06 -17.04
N GLU A 260 1.21 12.85 -17.84
CA GLU A 260 1.66 14.18 -18.26
C GLU A 260 1.78 15.13 -17.06
N LEU A 261 0.78 15.09 -16.18
CA LEU A 261 0.79 15.85 -14.93
C LEU A 261 1.92 15.40 -13.99
N ILE A 262 2.20 14.10 -13.89
CA ILE A 262 3.31 13.58 -13.07
C ILE A 262 4.64 14.15 -13.57
N PHE A 263 4.95 14.07 -14.89
CA PHE A 263 6.17 14.65 -15.44
C PHE A 263 6.29 16.15 -15.17
N LYS A 264 5.19 16.88 -15.34
CA LYS A 264 5.11 18.31 -15.07
C LYS A 264 5.43 18.62 -13.61
N LEU A 265 4.76 17.94 -12.67
CA LEU A 265 4.96 18.17 -11.23
C LEU A 265 6.36 17.78 -10.76
N ILE A 266 6.94 16.68 -11.31
CA ILE A 266 8.33 16.30 -11.02
C ILE A 266 9.28 17.41 -11.43
N ALA A 267 9.15 17.94 -12.63
CA ALA A 267 10.04 18.99 -13.13
C ALA A 267 9.84 20.34 -12.41
N GLU A 268 8.57 20.74 -12.18
CA GLU A 268 8.21 22.03 -11.57
C GLU A 268 8.62 22.12 -10.10
N HIS A 269 8.36 21.05 -9.34
CA HIS A 269 8.57 21.03 -7.89
C HIS A 269 9.85 20.29 -7.47
N LYS A 270 10.67 19.86 -8.44
CA LYS A 270 11.90 19.08 -8.18
C LYS A 270 11.63 17.91 -7.23
N VAL A 271 10.63 17.11 -7.62
CA VAL A 271 10.25 15.92 -6.85
C VAL A 271 11.39 14.92 -6.79
N ASP A 272 11.80 14.55 -5.58
CA ASP A 272 12.90 13.61 -5.34
C ASP A 272 12.39 12.16 -5.27
N TYR A 273 11.18 11.96 -4.70
CA TYR A 273 10.64 10.63 -4.37
C TYR A 273 9.16 10.53 -4.70
N PHE A 274 8.75 9.33 -5.14
CA PHE A 274 7.35 8.91 -5.16
C PHE A 274 7.25 7.40 -4.99
N CYS A 275 6.03 6.88 -4.77
CA CYS A 275 5.77 5.45 -4.69
C CYS A 275 4.64 5.09 -5.66
N GLY A 276 4.63 3.87 -6.17
CA GLY A 276 3.57 3.45 -7.07
C GLY A 276 3.52 1.95 -7.31
N ALA A 277 2.43 1.51 -7.94
CA ALA A 277 2.31 0.17 -8.48
C ALA A 277 2.97 0.10 -9.89
N PRO A 278 3.33 -1.09 -10.39
CA PRO A 278 3.93 -1.26 -11.72
C PRO A 278 3.13 -0.62 -12.86
N ILE A 279 1.80 -0.54 -12.73
CA ILE A 279 0.93 0.10 -13.72
C ILE A 279 1.23 1.60 -13.89
N VAL A 280 1.59 2.30 -12.81
CA VAL A 280 1.97 3.72 -12.86
C VAL A 280 3.29 3.88 -13.60
N LEU A 281 4.26 3.02 -13.32
CA LEU A 281 5.55 3.03 -14.01
C LEU A 281 5.38 2.72 -15.50
N SER A 282 4.56 1.70 -15.84
CA SER A 282 4.23 1.35 -17.21
C SER A 282 3.60 2.54 -17.96
N MET A 283 2.70 3.27 -17.31
CA MET A 283 2.09 4.46 -17.90
C MET A 283 3.14 5.55 -18.19
N LEU A 284 4.07 5.80 -17.27
CA LEU A 284 5.13 6.79 -17.45
C LEU A 284 6.05 6.45 -18.62
N ILE A 285 6.53 5.21 -18.73
CA ILE A 285 7.44 4.82 -19.82
C ILE A 285 6.76 4.86 -21.19
N ASN A 286 5.45 4.57 -21.27
CA ASN A 286 4.68 4.56 -22.51
C ASN A 286 4.11 5.95 -22.89
N THR A 287 4.35 6.97 -22.09
CA THR A 287 3.93 8.35 -22.43
C THR A 287 4.69 8.82 -23.67
N PRO A 288 4.02 9.40 -24.68
CA PRO A 288 4.68 9.98 -25.86
C PRO A 288 5.71 11.06 -25.48
N GLU A 289 6.83 11.12 -26.21
CA GLU A 289 7.93 12.05 -25.87
C GLU A 289 7.51 13.53 -25.85
N GLU A 290 6.60 13.94 -26.73
CA GLU A 290 6.06 15.29 -26.79
C GLU A 290 5.24 15.70 -25.56
N LYS A 291 4.81 14.71 -24.75
CA LYS A 291 4.04 14.89 -23.52
C LYS A 291 4.92 14.78 -22.25
N LYS A 292 6.16 14.36 -22.42
CA LYS A 292 7.09 14.24 -21.29
C LYS A 292 7.78 15.58 -21.03
N THR A 293 7.58 16.14 -19.83
CA THR A 293 8.45 17.22 -19.36
C THR A 293 9.79 16.63 -18.93
N LYS A 294 10.90 17.20 -19.42
CA LYS A 294 12.25 16.70 -19.13
C LYS A 294 12.57 16.79 -17.63
N ILE A 295 13.00 15.67 -17.07
CA ILE A 295 13.54 15.58 -15.70
C ILE A 295 15.06 15.83 -15.77
N ASP A 296 15.56 16.78 -14.99
CA ASP A 296 16.96 17.22 -14.97
C ASP A 296 17.69 16.93 -13.65
N HIS A 297 17.07 16.10 -12.81
CA HIS A 297 17.59 15.68 -11.50
C HIS A 297 17.25 14.21 -11.25
N ARG A 298 17.86 13.64 -10.22
CA ARG A 298 17.62 12.25 -9.82
C ARG A 298 16.27 12.12 -9.13
N VAL A 299 15.49 11.12 -9.54
CA VAL A 299 14.21 10.76 -8.94
C VAL A 299 14.25 9.29 -8.53
N GLU A 300 13.75 8.99 -7.36
CA GLU A 300 13.65 7.63 -6.82
C GLU A 300 12.17 7.21 -6.73
N VAL A 301 11.87 5.99 -7.15
CA VAL A 301 10.53 5.41 -6.97
C VAL A 301 10.61 4.08 -6.24
N MET A 302 9.76 3.93 -5.20
CA MET A 302 9.49 2.62 -4.62
C MET A 302 8.29 1.98 -5.30
N VAL A 303 8.45 0.74 -5.74
CA VAL A 303 7.39 -0.04 -6.38
C VAL A 303 7.06 -1.28 -5.56
N ALA A 304 5.76 -1.53 -5.37
CA ALA A 304 5.25 -2.73 -4.72
C ALA A 304 3.95 -3.21 -5.37
N GLY A 305 3.43 -4.34 -4.89
CA GLY A 305 2.21 -4.98 -5.39
C GLY A 305 2.50 -6.09 -6.40
N ALA A 306 3.55 -5.95 -7.19
CA ALA A 306 4.17 -6.99 -8.02
C ALA A 306 5.62 -6.62 -8.29
N ALA A 307 6.46 -7.60 -8.61
CA ALA A 307 7.85 -7.35 -9.02
C ALA A 307 7.87 -6.62 -10.37
N PRO A 308 8.63 -5.53 -10.50
CA PRO A 308 8.70 -4.79 -11.77
C PRO A 308 9.47 -5.61 -12.82
N PRO A 309 8.91 -5.81 -14.03
CA PRO A 309 9.61 -6.44 -15.13
C PRO A 309 10.87 -5.68 -15.55
N ALA A 310 11.84 -6.37 -16.18
CA ALA A 310 13.09 -5.78 -16.67
C ALA A 310 12.86 -4.54 -17.55
N ALA A 311 11.90 -4.62 -18.47
CA ALA A 311 11.55 -3.52 -19.36
C ALA A 311 11.07 -2.27 -18.62
N ILE A 312 10.39 -2.44 -17.47
CA ILE A 312 9.96 -1.32 -16.63
C ILE A 312 11.17 -0.67 -15.94
N ILE A 313 12.07 -1.47 -15.37
CA ILE A 313 13.28 -0.96 -14.70
C ILE A 313 14.16 -0.18 -15.68
N GLU A 314 14.38 -0.74 -16.87
CA GLU A 314 15.16 -0.10 -17.93
C GLU A 314 14.48 1.17 -18.45
N GLY A 315 13.16 1.09 -18.76
CA GLY A 315 12.39 2.23 -19.23
C GLY A 315 12.39 3.40 -18.26
N MET A 316 12.22 3.13 -16.96
CA MET A 316 12.27 4.16 -15.90
C MET A 316 13.66 4.80 -15.78
N ARG A 317 14.72 3.98 -15.85
CA ARG A 317 16.10 4.49 -15.83
C ARG A 317 16.37 5.41 -17.03
N ASN A 318 15.87 5.08 -18.22
CA ASN A 318 16.03 5.87 -19.43
C ASN A 318 15.37 7.26 -19.35
N ILE A 319 14.35 7.41 -18.52
CA ILE A 319 13.70 8.71 -18.23
C ILE A 319 14.21 9.37 -16.94
N GLY A 320 15.31 8.88 -16.37
CA GLY A 320 16.00 9.48 -15.20
C GLY A 320 15.41 9.10 -13.84
N ILE A 321 14.62 8.02 -13.75
CA ILE A 321 13.97 7.56 -12.52
C ILE A 321 14.52 6.20 -12.10
N ASN A 322 15.06 6.09 -10.89
CA ASN A 322 15.54 4.82 -10.33
C ASN A 322 14.42 4.08 -9.62
N VAL A 323 14.37 2.77 -9.79
CA VAL A 323 13.33 1.90 -9.23
C VAL A 323 13.90 1.03 -8.10
N THR A 324 13.25 1.06 -6.94
CA THR A 324 13.50 0.12 -5.83
C THR A 324 12.27 -0.74 -5.60
N HIS A 325 12.42 -2.06 -5.72
CA HIS A 325 11.35 -2.99 -5.40
C HIS A 325 11.25 -3.16 -3.89
N VAL A 326 10.04 -2.99 -3.36
CA VAL A 326 9.72 -3.18 -1.94
C VAL A 326 8.54 -4.14 -1.79
N TYR A 327 8.48 -4.81 -0.65
CA TYR A 327 7.43 -5.76 -0.33
C TYR A 327 6.86 -5.49 1.06
N GLY A 328 5.59 -5.68 1.21
CA GLY A 328 4.85 -5.59 2.46
C GLY A 328 3.35 -5.72 2.24
N LEU A 329 2.61 -5.72 3.33
CA LEU A 329 1.17 -5.90 3.37
C LEU A 329 0.53 -4.76 4.16
N THR A 330 -0.81 -4.74 4.17
CA THR A 330 -1.55 -3.83 5.06
C THR A 330 -1.14 -4.08 6.51
N GLU A 331 -0.97 -5.32 6.89
CA GLU A 331 -0.60 -5.78 8.23
C GLU A 331 0.83 -5.36 8.67
N THR A 332 1.63 -4.84 7.74
CA THR A 332 3.00 -4.34 8.01
C THR A 332 3.16 -2.86 7.70
N TYR A 333 2.07 -2.07 7.72
CA TYR A 333 2.07 -0.62 7.43
C TYR A 333 2.50 -0.25 6.00
N GLY A 334 2.50 -1.19 5.07
CA GLY A 334 3.10 -1.08 3.75
C GLY A 334 4.45 -1.79 3.67
N PRO A 335 5.51 -1.19 3.08
CA PRO A 335 6.80 -1.84 2.92
C PRO A 335 7.43 -2.29 4.24
N SER A 336 7.87 -3.54 4.28
CA SER A 336 8.56 -4.20 5.40
C SER A 336 9.77 -5.01 4.96
N ALA A 337 9.97 -5.12 3.65
CA ALA A 337 11.16 -5.65 2.98
C ALA A 337 11.49 -4.81 1.75
N LEU A 338 12.75 -4.84 1.34
CA LEU A 338 13.21 -4.19 0.13
C LEU A 338 14.28 -5.03 -0.57
N CYS A 339 14.32 -4.95 -1.89
CA CYS A 339 15.41 -5.50 -2.67
C CYS A 339 16.60 -4.52 -2.63
N ALA A 340 17.39 -4.59 -1.56
CA ALA A 340 18.57 -3.75 -1.38
C ALA A 340 19.62 -4.05 -2.45
N SER A 341 20.06 -3.06 -3.20
CA SER A 341 21.10 -3.21 -4.20
C SER A 341 22.45 -3.50 -3.56
N GLN A 342 23.21 -4.45 -4.13
CA GLN A 342 24.57 -4.77 -3.70
C GLN A 342 25.62 -4.10 -4.60
N ALA A 343 26.82 -3.91 -4.05
CA ALA A 343 27.94 -3.42 -4.84
C ALA A 343 28.20 -4.34 -6.05
N GLY A 344 28.38 -3.74 -7.22
CA GLY A 344 28.63 -4.47 -8.48
C GLY A 344 27.37 -4.87 -9.25
N TRP A 345 26.15 -4.76 -8.68
CA TRP A 345 24.92 -5.03 -9.47
C TRP A 345 24.74 -4.06 -10.63
N SER A 346 25.21 -2.82 -10.48
CA SER A 346 25.20 -1.82 -11.57
C SER A 346 26.03 -2.21 -12.80
N ASP A 347 26.98 -3.11 -12.63
CA ASP A 347 27.91 -3.55 -13.68
C ASP A 347 27.39 -4.78 -14.46
N LEU A 348 26.31 -5.39 -13.97
CA LEU A 348 25.64 -6.51 -14.61
C LEU A 348 24.78 -6.07 -15.80
N SER A 349 24.46 -7.02 -16.69
CA SER A 349 23.49 -6.78 -17.75
C SER A 349 22.11 -6.39 -17.20
N ILE A 350 21.31 -5.70 -18.01
CA ILE A 350 19.97 -5.24 -17.56
C ILE A 350 19.07 -6.42 -17.17
N GLN A 351 19.21 -7.57 -17.85
CA GLN A 351 18.47 -8.79 -17.53
C GLN A 351 18.86 -9.35 -16.17
N GLU A 352 20.18 -9.44 -15.88
CA GLU A 352 20.67 -9.90 -14.58
C GLU A 352 20.24 -8.96 -13.46
N GLN A 353 20.35 -7.64 -13.67
CA GLN A 353 19.84 -6.65 -12.70
C GLN A 353 18.36 -6.85 -12.44
N ALA A 354 17.54 -7.04 -13.48
CA ALA A 354 16.10 -7.25 -13.32
C ALA A 354 15.77 -8.53 -12.55
N GLN A 355 16.47 -9.63 -12.81
CA GLN A 355 16.31 -10.87 -12.04
C GLN A 355 16.64 -10.67 -10.56
N LEU A 356 17.71 -9.93 -10.26
CA LEU A 356 18.07 -9.61 -8.87
C LEU A 356 17.02 -8.68 -8.22
N HIS A 357 16.57 -7.65 -8.93
CA HIS A 357 15.59 -6.68 -8.43
C HIS A 357 14.16 -7.20 -8.38
N SER A 358 13.83 -8.34 -8.99
CA SER A 358 12.49 -8.94 -8.91
C SER A 358 12.21 -9.60 -7.55
N ARG A 359 13.24 -9.82 -6.74
CA ARG A 359 13.12 -10.46 -5.42
C ARG A 359 12.50 -9.49 -4.40
N GLN A 360 11.83 -10.02 -3.38
CA GLN A 360 11.30 -9.23 -2.26
C GLN A 360 12.43 -8.72 -1.36
N GLY A 361 13.56 -9.43 -1.39
CA GLY A 361 14.81 -8.97 -0.81
C GLY A 361 14.99 -9.32 0.66
N VAL A 362 15.34 -8.31 1.44
CA VAL A 362 15.78 -8.41 2.83
C VAL A 362 14.91 -7.54 3.74
N PRO A 363 14.97 -7.71 5.07
CA PRO A 363 14.20 -6.89 6.01
C PRO A 363 14.38 -5.39 5.77
N TYR A 364 13.30 -4.63 5.93
CA TYR A 364 13.34 -3.17 5.95
C TYR A 364 14.26 -2.67 7.07
N PRO A 365 14.90 -1.48 6.96
CA PRO A 365 15.97 -1.07 7.88
C PRO A 365 15.67 -1.14 9.38
N LEU A 366 14.41 -0.89 9.77
CA LEU A 366 13.96 -0.95 11.16
C LEU A 366 12.92 -2.07 11.41
N GLN A 367 12.85 -3.06 10.52
CA GLN A 367 12.08 -4.29 10.72
C GLN A 367 12.90 -5.27 11.56
N ASP A 368 12.37 -5.67 12.71
CA ASP A 368 13.10 -6.50 13.69
C ASP A 368 13.32 -7.93 13.22
N GLY A 369 12.38 -8.52 12.49
CA GLY A 369 12.47 -9.89 11.99
C GLY A 369 11.70 -10.10 10.69
N MET A 370 12.37 -10.73 9.72
CA MET A 370 11.81 -11.29 8.50
C MET A 370 12.51 -12.61 8.23
N LYS A 371 11.75 -13.67 8.04
CA LYS A 371 12.28 -15.02 7.73
C LYS A 371 11.37 -15.74 6.75
N VAL A 372 11.94 -16.71 6.06
CA VAL A 372 11.18 -17.72 5.32
C VAL A 372 11.15 -18.96 6.21
N LEU A 373 9.99 -19.27 6.78
CA LEU A 373 9.80 -20.37 7.72
C LEU A 373 8.88 -21.43 7.11
N ASP A 374 9.13 -22.69 7.45
CA ASP A 374 8.16 -23.75 7.25
C ASP A 374 6.97 -23.49 8.19
N PRO A 375 5.73 -23.32 7.68
CA PRO A 375 4.60 -22.91 8.49
C PRO A 375 4.14 -23.94 9.52
N ASP A 376 4.47 -25.23 9.33
CA ASP A 376 4.06 -26.31 10.22
C ASP A 376 5.08 -26.49 11.38
N THR A 377 6.36 -26.40 11.07
CA THR A 377 7.44 -26.63 12.04
C THR A 377 8.01 -25.36 12.64
N MET A 378 7.75 -24.18 12.04
CA MET A 378 8.31 -22.89 12.39
C MET A 378 9.84 -22.85 12.31
N GLN A 379 10.45 -23.78 11.57
CA GLN A 379 11.89 -23.79 11.32
C GLN A 379 12.22 -22.98 10.07
N GLU A 380 13.36 -22.30 10.10
CA GLU A 380 13.85 -21.56 8.94
C GLU A 380 14.26 -22.51 7.81
N VAL A 381 13.80 -22.23 6.61
CA VAL A 381 14.16 -23.05 5.44
C VAL A 381 15.62 -22.82 5.04
N PRO A 382 16.28 -23.83 4.41
CA PRO A 382 17.61 -23.65 3.87
C PRO A 382 17.69 -22.49 2.86
N HIS A 383 18.84 -21.81 2.81
CA HIS A 383 19.11 -20.78 1.81
C HIS A 383 19.61 -21.42 0.50
N ASP A 384 18.81 -22.28 -0.10
CA ASP A 384 19.13 -23.05 -1.31
C ASP A 384 18.42 -22.56 -2.57
N GLY A 385 17.51 -21.58 -2.42
CA GLY A 385 16.71 -21.05 -3.51
C GLY A 385 15.64 -22.03 -4.05
N GLN A 386 15.38 -23.14 -3.33
CA GLN A 386 14.48 -24.21 -3.77
C GLN A 386 13.46 -24.61 -2.71
N THR A 387 13.90 -24.73 -1.45
CA THR A 387 13.01 -25.13 -0.34
C THR A 387 12.03 -24.03 -0.05
N MET A 388 10.75 -24.31 -0.25
CA MET A 388 9.66 -23.35 0.01
C MET A 388 9.33 -23.27 1.48
N GLY A 389 9.04 -22.06 1.95
CA GLY A 389 8.42 -21.73 3.20
C GLY A 389 7.51 -20.52 3.03
N GLU A 390 7.04 -19.96 4.12
CA GLU A 390 6.24 -18.74 4.15
C GLU A 390 7.09 -17.57 4.63
N ILE A 391 6.99 -16.39 3.97
CA ILE A 391 7.59 -15.16 4.51
C ILE A 391 6.82 -14.78 5.77
N MET A 392 7.52 -14.62 6.86
CA MET A 392 6.94 -14.19 8.12
C MET A 392 7.68 -12.99 8.69
N PHE A 393 6.92 -12.10 9.32
CA PHE A 393 7.46 -10.91 9.97
C PHE A 393 7.28 -10.96 11.48
N ARG A 394 8.17 -10.31 12.21
CA ARG A 394 8.05 -10.11 13.64
C ARG A 394 8.70 -8.79 14.04
N GLY A 395 8.02 -7.99 14.84
CA GLY A 395 8.60 -6.75 15.37
C GLY A 395 7.64 -5.58 15.43
N ASN A 396 8.23 -4.40 15.57
CA ASN A 396 7.51 -3.16 15.82
C ASN A 396 6.71 -2.64 14.60
N ILE A 397 7.07 -3.07 13.39
CA ILE A 397 6.37 -2.70 12.15
C ILE A 397 5.41 -3.84 11.74
N VAL A 398 4.65 -4.35 12.69
CA VAL A 398 3.56 -5.31 12.48
C VAL A 398 2.31 -4.75 13.15
N MET A 399 1.16 -4.93 12.54
CA MET A 399 -0.14 -4.44 13.04
C MET A 399 -0.40 -4.82 14.50
N LYS A 400 -1.32 -4.10 15.14
CA LYS A 400 -1.86 -4.47 16.44
C LYS A 400 -2.73 -5.73 16.39
N GLY A 401 -3.43 -5.91 15.28
CA GLY A 401 -4.34 -7.02 14.99
C GLY A 401 -5.49 -6.59 14.10
N TYR A 402 -6.42 -7.50 13.85
CA TYR A 402 -7.66 -7.24 13.11
C TYR A 402 -8.76 -6.76 14.06
N LEU A 403 -9.38 -5.62 13.73
CA LEU A 403 -10.48 -5.04 14.50
C LEU A 403 -11.63 -6.05 14.61
N LYS A 404 -12.14 -6.25 15.82
CA LYS A 404 -13.27 -7.15 16.14
C LYS A 404 -13.10 -8.60 15.61
N ASN A 405 -11.87 -9.04 15.35
CA ASN A 405 -11.60 -10.38 14.84
C ASN A 405 -10.40 -11.02 15.57
N PRO A 406 -10.60 -11.45 16.84
CA PRO A 406 -9.54 -12.05 17.64
C PRO A 406 -9.06 -13.40 17.11
N GLU A 407 -9.94 -14.18 16.47
CA GLU A 407 -9.59 -15.48 15.90
C GLU A 407 -8.62 -15.33 14.73
N ALA A 408 -8.94 -14.47 13.75
CA ALA A 408 -8.05 -14.22 12.64
C ALA A 408 -6.74 -13.53 13.09
N THR A 409 -6.78 -12.76 14.18
CA THR A 409 -5.57 -12.17 14.77
C THR A 409 -4.68 -13.24 15.39
N ALA A 410 -5.26 -14.18 16.13
CA ALA A 410 -4.51 -15.29 16.75
C ALA A 410 -3.91 -16.22 15.69
N GLU A 411 -4.65 -16.53 14.61
CA GLU A 411 -4.15 -17.29 13.47
C GLU A 411 -2.99 -16.58 12.79
N ALA A 412 -3.15 -15.28 12.49
CA ALA A 412 -2.12 -14.48 11.84
C ALA A 412 -0.83 -14.34 12.67
N PHE A 413 -0.87 -14.53 13.98
CA PHE A 413 0.28 -14.42 14.90
C PHE A 413 0.72 -15.77 15.48
N ALA A 414 0.31 -16.87 14.88
CA ALA A 414 0.68 -18.19 15.33
C ALA A 414 2.21 -18.34 15.42
N GLY A 415 2.71 -19.10 16.40
CA GLY A 415 4.14 -19.31 16.60
C GLY A 415 4.96 -18.05 16.92
N GLY A 416 4.30 -16.91 17.22
CA GLY A 416 4.96 -15.63 17.55
C GLY A 416 5.53 -14.87 16.34
N TRP A 417 5.05 -15.19 15.13
CA TRP A 417 5.35 -14.52 13.89
C TRP A 417 4.06 -14.11 13.19
N PHE A 418 4.13 -13.04 12.43
CA PHE A 418 3.03 -12.66 11.53
C PHE A 418 3.13 -13.47 10.24
N HIS A 419 2.12 -14.28 9.98
CA HIS A 419 1.96 -15.09 8.77
C HIS A 419 1.43 -14.23 7.62
N THR A 420 2.19 -14.12 6.54
CA THR A 420 1.80 -13.31 5.37
C THR A 420 0.87 -14.05 4.42
N GLY A 421 0.90 -15.37 4.42
CA GLY A 421 0.30 -16.23 3.42
C GLY A 421 1.03 -16.23 2.07
N ASP A 422 2.18 -15.57 1.97
CA ASP A 422 3.00 -15.53 0.75
C ASP A 422 4.15 -16.54 0.86
N LEU A 423 4.16 -17.54 -0.04
CA LEU A 423 5.18 -18.57 -0.11
C LEU A 423 6.42 -18.06 -0.82
N ALA A 424 7.57 -18.42 -0.30
CA ALA A 424 8.86 -17.96 -0.82
C ALA A 424 9.96 -19.00 -0.65
N VAL A 425 11.06 -18.77 -1.35
CA VAL A 425 12.34 -19.43 -1.13
C VAL A 425 13.35 -18.41 -0.62
N CYS A 426 14.33 -18.85 0.18
CA CYS A 426 15.45 -18.03 0.56
C CYS A 426 16.64 -18.34 -0.38
N GLN A 427 17.17 -17.31 -1.04
CA GLN A 427 18.30 -17.46 -1.95
C GLN A 427 19.61 -17.63 -1.16
N PRO A 428 20.68 -18.18 -1.77
CA PRO A 428 21.98 -18.37 -1.08
C PRO A 428 22.58 -17.09 -0.52
N ASP A 429 22.23 -15.93 -1.06
CA ASP A 429 22.64 -14.61 -0.59
C ASP A 429 21.71 -14.02 0.49
N GLY A 430 20.72 -14.80 0.97
CA GLY A 430 19.77 -14.41 2.02
C GLY A 430 18.56 -13.60 1.54
N TYR A 431 18.41 -13.36 0.24
CA TYR A 431 17.24 -12.64 -0.30
C TYR A 431 16.05 -13.57 -0.44
N ALA A 432 14.91 -13.14 0.10
CA ALA A 432 13.65 -13.84 -0.14
C ALA A 432 13.11 -13.57 -1.54
N LYS A 433 12.62 -14.61 -2.20
CA LYS A 433 11.89 -14.52 -3.48
C LYS A 433 10.54 -15.22 -3.32
N ILE A 434 9.44 -14.48 -3.48
CA ILE A 434 8.08 -15.05 -3.49
C ILE A 434 7.95 -15.97 -4.69
N THR A 435 7.43 -17.14 -4.45
CA THR A 435 7.13 -18.16 -5.46
C THR A 435 5.64 -18.24 -5.75
N ASP A 436 4.79 -18.05 -4.73
CA ASP A 436 3.33 -17.96 -4.88
C ASP A 436 2.66 -17.49 -3.57
N ARG A 437 1.33 -17.44 -3.58
CA ARG A 437 0.51 -17.41 -2.36
C ARG A 437 0.07 -18.80 -2.00
N SER A 438 0.00 -19.12 -0.72
CA SER A 438 -0.42 -20.45 -0.24
C SER A 438 -1.77 -20.90 -0.83
N LYS A 439 -2.71 -19.98 -1.02
CA LYS A 439 -4.04 -20.23 -1.61
C LYS A 439 -4.09 -20.18 -3.14
N ASP A 440 -3.03 -19.78 -3.81
CA ASP A 440 -2.94 -19.67 -5.27
C ASP A 440 -2.08 -20.80 -5.89
N VAL A 441 -1.36 -21.58 -5.06
CA VAL A 441 -0.67 -22.79 -5.50
C VAL A 441 -1.68 -23.78 -6.06
N ILE A 442 -1.39 -24.34 -7.24
CA ILE A 442 -2.24 -25.29 -7.95
C ILE A 442 -1.72 -26.69 -7.68
N ILE A 443 -2.55 -27.56 -7.09
CA ILE A 443 -2.16 -28.93 -6.74
C ILE A 443 -2.64 -29.87 -7.85
N SER A 444 -1.77 -30.16 -8.80
CA SER A 444 -2.08 -30.98 -9.97
C SER A 444 -1.45 -32.35 -9.87
N GLY A 445 -2.28 -33.38 -9.62
CA GLY A 445 -1.82 -34.75 -9.53
C GLY A 445 -0.80 -35.03 -8.40
N GLY A 446 -0.85 -34.21 -7.34
CA GLY A 446 0.08 -34.27 -6.20
C GLY A 446 1.33 -33.41 -6.36
N GLU A 447 1.50 -32.72 -7.49
CA GLU A 447 2.60 -31.77 -7.74
C GLU A 447 2.11 -30.33 -7.50
N ASN A 448 2.92 -29.54 -6.81
CA ASN A 448 2.64 -28.13 -6.58
C ASN A 448 3.12 -27.30 -7.80
N ILE A 449 2.21 -26.54 -8.38
CA ILE A 449 2.49 -25.63 -9.49
C ILE A 449 2.35 -24.20 -8.99
N SER A 450 3.40 -23.42 -9.09
CA SER A 450 3.34 -21.97 -8.83
C SER A 450 2.57 -21.27 -9.95
N SER A 451 1.50 -20.59 -9.59
CA SER A 451 0.75 -19.75 -10.53
C SER A 451 1.62 -18.62 -11.08
N LEU A 452 2.49 -18.05 -10.25
CA LEU A 452 3.42 -16.97 -10.64
C LEU A 452 4.46 -17.44 -11.65
N GLU A 453 4.99 -18.65 -11.51
CA GLU A 453 5.97 -19.22 -12.47
C GLU A 453 5.35 -19.33 -13.87
N VAL A 454 4.10 -19.77 -13.94
CA VAL A 454 3.39 -19.85 -15.23
C VAL A 454 3.08 -18.45 -15.78
N GLU A 455 2.70 -17.50 -14.93
CA GLU A 455 2.47 -16.10 -15.31
C GLU A 455 3.75 -15.44 -15.82
N GLU A 456 4.91 -15.66 -15.18
CA GLU A 456 6.22 -15.14 -15.63
C GLU A 456 6.54 -15.56 -17.07
N VAL A 457 6.22 -16.80 -17.44
CA VAL A 457 6.39 -17.29 -18.81
C VAL A 457 5.39 -16.62 -19.76
N LEU A 458 4.12 -16.53 -19.36
CA LEU A 458 3.08 -15.90 -20.17
C LEU A 458 3.39 -14.43 -20.48
N TYR A 459 3.94 -13.68 -19.54
CA TYR A 459 4.37 -12.29 -19.74
C TYR A 459 5.51 -12.13 -20.77
N GLN A 460 6.27 -13.19 -21.07
CA GLN A 460 7.32 -13.15 -22.11
C GLN A 460 6.72 -13.26 -23.52
N HIS A 461 5.47 -13.69 -23.66
CA HIS A 461 4.83 -13.79 -24.96
C HIS A 461 4.55 -12.39 -25.55
N PRO A 462 4.93 -12.12 -26.83
CA PRO A 462 4.89 -10.78 -27.43
C PRO A 462 3.53 -10.12 -27.45
N ALA A 463 2.45 -10.89 -27.52
CA ALA A 463 1.07 -10.41 -27.58
C ALA A 463 0.42 -10.21 -26.21
N VAL A 464 0.98 -10.74 -25.11
CA VAL A 464 0.37 -10.70 -23.78
C VAL A 464 0.63 -9.35 -23.12
N LEU A 465 -0.45 -8.71 -22.66
CA LEU A 465 -0.42 -7.50 -21.83
C LEU A 465 -0.45 -7.86 -20.35
N THR A 466 -1.44 -8.70 -19.97
CA THR A 466 -1.65 -9.14 -18.59
C THR A 466 -1.97 -10.64 -18.60
N ALA A 467 -1.44 -11.37 -17.64
CA ALA A 467 -1.74 -12.78 -17.42
C ALA A 467 -2.06 -13.04 -15.96
N ALA A 468 -3.03 -13.93 -15.71
CA ALA A 468 -3.33 -14.45 -14.38
C ALA A 468 -3.63 -15.95 -14.48
N VAL A 469 -3.02 -16.73 -13.61
CA VAL A 469 -3.20 -18.20 -13.58
C VAL A 469 -3.83 -18.61 -12.26
N VAL A 470 -4.85 -19.46 -12.36
CA VAL A 470 -5.57 -20.00 -11.19
C VAL A 470 -5.81 -21.48 -11.35
N ALA A 471 -6.08 -22.15 -10.22
CA ALA A 471 -6.52 -23.53 -10.22
C ALA A 471 -7.91 -23.66 -10.87
N LYS A 472 -8.05 -24.59 -11.82
CA LYS A 472 -9.34 -25.07 -12.35
C LYS A 472 -9.56 -26.51 -11.90
N PRO A 473 -10.72 -26.86 -11.35
CA PRO A 473 -11.05 -28.25 -11.00
C PRO A 473 -10.92 -29.19 -12.19
N ASP A 474 -10.28 -30.34 -11.98
CA ASP A 474 -10.11 -31.38 -12.99
C ASP A 474 -10.39 -32.75 -12.40
N PRO A 475 -11.23 -33.58 -13.05
CA PRO A 475 -11.63 -34.92 -12.51
C PRO A 475 -10.47 -35.90 -12.37
N ARG A 476 -9.39 -35.73 -13.15
CA ARG A 476 -8.25 -36.65 -13.18
C ARG A 476 -7.09 -36.17 -12.30
N TRP A 477 -6.84 -34.85 -12.32
CA TRP A 477 -5.65 -34.24 -11.70
C TRP A 477 -5.98 -33.47 -10.43
N GLN A 478 -7.24 -33.43 -9.99
CA GLN A 478 -7.83 -32.60 -8.94
C GLN A 478 -7.88 -31.14 -9.39
N GLU A 479 -6.72 -30.55 -9.71
CA GLU A 479 -6.61 -29.20 -10.24
C GLU A 479 -5.67 -29.17 -11.45
N VAL A 480 -5.90 -28.21 -12.34
CA VAL A 480 -5.00 -27.91 -13.46
C VAL A 480 -4.87 -26.40 -13.62
N PRO A 481 -3.72 -25.88 -14.13
CA PRO A 481 -3.56 -24.47 -14.40
C PRO A 481 -4.54 -24.01 -15.48
N CYS A 482 -5.28 -22.92 -15.19
CA CYS A 482 -6.13 -22.17 -16.13
C CYS A 482 -5.57 -20.75 -16.23
N ALA A 483 -5.20 -20.32 -17.43
CA ALA A 483 -4.63 -19.01 -17.70
C ALA A 483 -5.68 -18.05 -18.27
N PHE A 484 -5.82 -16.88 -17.68
CA PHE A 484 -6.60 -15.75 -18.18
C PHE A 484 -5.64 -14.71 -18.75
N ILE A 485 -5.89 -14.23 -19.97
CA ILE A 485 -4.95 -13.42 -20.75
C ILE A 485 -5.64 -12.17 -21.30
N GLU A 486 -5.05 -11.01 -21.03
CA GLU A 486 -5.34 -9.78 -21.80
C GLU A 486 -4.25 -9.59 -22.88
N LEU A 487 -4.67 -9.33 -24.10
CA LEU A 487 -3.76 -9.04 -25.20
C LEU A 487 -3.42 -7.54 -25.26
N LYS A 488 -2.22 -7.22 -25.74
CA LYS A 488 -1.82 -5.86 -26.07
C LYS A 488 -2.71 -5.33 -27.21
N GLU A 489 -2.97 -4.03 -27.20
CA GLU A 489 -3.77 -3.36 -28.23
C GLU A 489 -3.22 -3.65 -29.64
N GLY A 490 -4.13 -4.06 -30.53
CA GLY A 490 -3.78 -4.42 -31.92
C GLY A 490 -3.03 -5.74 -32.11
N LYS A 491 -2.71 -6.47 -31.03
CA LYS A 491 -2.12 -7.81 -31.12
C LYS A 491 -3.21 -8.89 -31.12
N LYS A 492 -2.89 -10.02 -31.74
CA LYS A 492 -3.75 -11.22 -31.77
C LYS A 492 -2.91 -12.43 -31.39
N ALA A 493 -3.51 -13.34 -30.69
CA ALA A 493 -2.98 -14.68 -30.40
C ALA A 493 -4.16 -15.61 -30.17
N THR A 494 -4.02 -16.88 -30.47
CA THR A 494 -5.01 -17.92 -30.13
C THR A 494 -4.64 -18.60 -28.81
N GLU A 495 -5.60 -19.29 -28.21
CA GLU A 495 -5.38 -20.10 -27.00
C GLU A 495 -4.31 -21.17 -27.25
N GLU A 496 -4.31 -21.79 -28.44
CA GLU A 496 -3.36 -22.80 -28.85
C GLU A 496 -1.93 -22.23 -28.97
N GLU A 497 -1.77 -21.05 -29.55
CA GLU A 497 -0.48 -20.37 -29.68
C GLU A 497 0.12 -20.05 -28.30
N ILE A 498 -0.70 -19.56 -27.35
CA ILE A 498 -0.30 -19.31 -25.96
C ILE A 498 0.10 -20.63 -25.26
N MET A 499 -0.68 -21.69 -25.40
CA MET A 499 -0.35 -22.99 -24.82
C MET A 499 0.94 -23.57 -25.41
N GLU A 500 1.16 -23.44 -26.72
CA GLU A 500 2.39 -23.92 -27.35
C GLU A 500 3.63 -23.16 -26.85
N PHE A 501 3.51 -21.83 -26.74
CA PHE A 501 4.56 -21.03 -26.13
C PHE A 501 4.89 -21.49 -24.70
N CYS A 502 3.87 -21.80 -23.89
CA CYS A 502 4.09 -22.34 -22.56
C CYS A 502 4.79 -23.73 -22.58
N ARG A 503 4.49 -24.59 -23.58
CA ARG A 503 5.15 -25.91 -23.72
C ARG A 503 6.63 -25.83 -24.02
N GLU A 504 7.06 -24.77 -24.69
CA GLU A 504 8.47 -24.55 -25.00
C GLU A 504 9.28 -24.05 -23.78
N HIS A 505 8.61 -23.44 -22.78
CA HIS A 505 9.28 -22.76 -21.67
C HIS A 505 8.99 -23.35 -20.29
N LEU A 506 8.01 -24.25 -20.16
CA LEU A 506 7.60 -24.86 -18.90
C LEU A 506 7.68 -26.39 -18.91
N ALA A 507 7.89 -26.97 -17.74
CA ALA A 507 7.72 -28.41 -17.56
C ALA A 507 6.27 -28.80 -17.93
N ARG A 508 6.11 -29.96 -18.57
CA ARG A 508 4.85 -30.39 -19.20
C ARG A 508 3.62 -30.38 -18.26
N PHE A 509 3.82 -30.64 -16.99
CA PHE A 509 2.73 -30.65 -15.99
C PHE A 509 2.30 -29.24 -15.57
N LYS A 510 3.17 -28.23 -15.73
CA LYS A 510 2.90 -26.81 -15.42
C LYS A 510 2.19 -26.06 -16.55
N VAL A 511 2.14 -26.62 -17.75
CA VAL A 511 1.50 -25.99 -18.91
C VAL A 511 0.00 -25.83 -18.65
N PRO A 512 -0.58 -24.65 -18.84
CA PRO A 512 -2.01 -24.42 -18.73
C PRO A 512 -2.81 -25.42 -19.57
N LYS A 513 -3.85 -25.99 -19.00
CA LYS A 513 -4.77 -26.91 -19.70
C LYS A 513 -5.96 -26.18 -20.30
N ASP A 514 -6.11 -24.92 -19.92
CA ASP A 514 -7.15 -24.04 -20.41
C ASP A 514 -6.58 -22.61 -20.47
N VAL A 515 -6.90 -21.90 -21.54
CA VAL A 515 -6.51 -20.49 -21.76
C VAL A 515 -7.76 -19.71 -22.12
N VAL A 516 -7.95 -18.56 -21.50
CA VAL A 516 -9.11 -17.70 -21.73
C VAL A 516 -8.61 -16.29 -22.06
N ILE A 517 -8.89 -15.82 -23.27
CA ILE A 517 -8.54 -14.45 -23.68
C ILE A 517 -9.71 -13.53 -23.31
N THR A 518 -9.51 -12.71 -22.28
CA THR A 518 -10.56 -11.84 -21.74
C THR A 518 -9.94 -10.66 -20.98
N GLU A 519 -10.75 -9.66 -20.65
CA GLU A 519 -10.36 -8.62 -19.71
C GLU A 519 -10.29 -9.22 -18.29
N ILE A 520 -9.16 -8.97 -17.60
CA ILE A 520 -8.92 -9.52 -16.26
C ILE A 520 -9.37 -8.52 -15.20
N PRO A 521 -10.27 -8.90 -14.27
CA PRO A 521 -10.71 -8.02 -13.20
C PRO A 521 -9.56 -7.63 -12.28
N LYS A 522 -9.46 -6.32 -12.01
CA LYS A 522 -8.41 -5.72 -11.18
C LYS A 522 -9.01 -4.98 -10.00
N THR A 523 -8.29 -4.98 -8.88
CA THR A 523 -8.63 -4.09 -7.77
C THR A 523 -8.41 -2.64 -8.16
N SER A 524 -8.92 -1.74 -7.35
CA SER A 524 -8.70 -0.31 -7.48
C SER A 524 -7.22 0.13 -7.48
N THR A 525 -6.34 -0.70 -6.95
CA THR A 525 -4.87 -0.48 -6.95
C THR A 525 -4.17 -1.17 -8.12
N GLY A 526 -4.93 -1.79 -9.05
CA GLY A 526 -4.39 -2.51 -10.21
C GLY A 526 -3.97 -3.96 -9.93
N LYS A 527 -4.26 -4.50 -8.73
CA LYS A 527 -3.98 -5.89 -8.39
C LYS A 527 -5.01 -6.82 -9.02
N LEU A 528 -4.57 -7.93 -9.61
CA LEU A 528 -5.45 -8.92 -10.25
C LEU A 528 -6.35 -9.59 -9.21
N GLN A 529 -7.64 -9.71 -9.51
CA GLN A 529 -8.63 -10.32 -8.63
C GLN A 529 -8.73 -11.83 -8.89
N LYS A 530 -7.69 -12.60 -8.56
CA LYS A 530 -7.66 -14.05 -8.78
C LYS A 530 -8.84 -14.80 -8.17
N PHE A 531 -9.46 -14.28 -7.12
CA PHE A 531 -10.65 -14.91 -6.54
C PHE A 531 -11.84 -14.93 -7.52
N VAL A 532 -12.04 -13.86 -8.32
CA VAL A 532 -13.05 -13.82 -9.38
C VAL A 532 -12.70 -14.83 -10.48
N LEU A 533 -11.43 -14.87 -10.88
CA LEU A 533 -10.95 -15.80 -11.89
C LEU A 533 -11.09 -17.27 -11.46
N ARG A 534 -10.93 -17.57 -10.16
CA ARG A 534 -11.18 -18.91 -9.63
C ARG A 534 -12.66 -19.32 -9.75
N GLU A 535 -13.58 -18.40 -9.52
CA GLU A 535 -15.01 -18.70 -9.74
C GLU A 535 -15.29 -18.93 -11.25
N TRP A 536 -14.76 -18.08 -12.15
CA TRP A 536 -14.86 -18.32 -13.59
C TRP A 536 -14.25 -19.65 -14.03
N ALA A 537 -13.12 -20.05 -13.45
CA ALA A 537 -12.50 -21.34 -13.74
C ALA A 537 -13.35 -22.52 -13.25
N LYS A 538 -14.07 -22.38 -12.13
CA LYS A 538 -15.04 -23.38 -11.64
C LYS A 538 -16.25 -23.49 -12.56
N GLU A 539 -16.86 -22.36 -12.94
CA GLU A 539 -17.99 -22.29 -13.87
C GLU A 539 -17.59 -22.93 -15.23
N ARG A 540 -16.38 -22.65 -15.70
CA ARG A 540 -15.85 -23.25 -16.93
C ARG A 540 -15.64 -24.77 -16.81
N ALA A 541 -15.23 -25.27 -15.64
CA ALA A 541 -15.13 -26.71 -15.38
C ALA A 541 -16.50 -27.40 -15.42
N GLN A 542 -17.59 -26.67 -15.13
CA GLN A 542 -18.98 -27.13 -15.17
C GLN A 542 -19.63 -26.92 -16.54
N GLY A 543 -18.95 -26.23 -17.48
CA GLY A 543 -19.48 -25.91 -18.81
C GLY A 543 -20.42 -24.69 -18.83
N GLU A 544 -20.45 -23.89 -17.78
CA GLU A 544 -21.33 -22.72 -17.62
C GLU A 544 -20.68 -21.41 -18.08
N PHE A 545 -19.36 -21.38 -18.21
CA PHE A 545 -18.59 -20.23 -18.67
C PHE A 545 -17.91 -20.52 -20.02
N SER A 546 -18.19 -19.73 -21.04
CA SER A 546 -17.65 -19.87 -22.41
C SER A 546 -16.61 -18.79 -22.74
#